data_2283b762142c86b33a7055b771eac43e
#
_entry.id   2283b762142c86b33a7055b771eac43e
#
_cell.length_a   1.000
_cell.length_b   1.000
_cell.length_c   1.000
_cell.angle_alpha   90.00
_cell.angle_beta   90.00
_cell.angle_gamma   90.00
#
_symmetry.space_group_name_H-M   'P 1'
#
loop_
_entity.id
_entity.type
_entity.pdbx_description
1 polymer ?
#
loop_
_entity_poly.entity_id
_entity_poly.type
_entity_poly.pdbx_seq_one_letter_code
_entity_poly.pdbx_strand_id
1 'polypeptide(L)'
;LSTVTLVGAGDIAICGALPASDSTAARTAALVARTPDAAVFTLGDNAYSSGSLDEYQGCYDPTWGAFRIRTYPSPGNHEYVTPDAEGYFTYFGDRAGPDRRGYYSYDLGSWHIVSLNSNIDAAFGSAQEQWLRADLASHRDKRCTLAYWHHPVFSSSSAHGNDPKMADLWRTLQEFGADVVLSGHDHGYERFAPQAFDAAPDPRHGIREFVVGTGGASPYSFAAPQPNSEVRIDSTFGVIRFALRDGSYEWEFVPGTPTGRWDTGQALCNDWPTFAGRGLMAGRCF
;
A
#
# COMPACT_ATOMS: atom_id res chain seq x y z
N LEU A 1 -13.17 21.50 -3.64
CA LEU A 1 -12.80 20.37 -2.76
C LEU A 1 -11.29 20.38 -2.57
N SER A 2 -10.81 20.26 -1.32
CA SER A 2 -9.39 20.35 -0.97
C SER A 2 -8.63 19.11 -1.45
N THR A 3 -7.45 19.31 -2.04
CA THR A 3 -6.49 18.23 -2.32
C THR A 3 -5.96 17.69 -1.00
N VAL A 4 -5.93 16.37 -0.84
CA VAL A 4 -5.32 15.69 0.32
C VAL A 4 -4.06 14.99 -0.15
N THR A 5 -2.99 15.07 0.63
CA THR A 5 -1.72 14.41 0.32
C THR A 5 -1.58 13.13 1.14
N LEU A 6 -1.20 12.05 0.46
CA LEU A 6 -0.86 10.75 1.04
C LEU A 6 0.58 10.41 0.63
N VAL A 7 1.45 10.02 1.56
CA VAL A 7 2.87 9.74 1.29
C VAL A 7 3.36 8.53 2.07
N GLY A 8 4.20 7.70 1.48
CA GLY A 8 4.76 6.55 2.18
C GLY A 8 5.60 5.61 1.33
N ALA A 9 6.01 4.52 1.93
CA ALA A 9 6.72 3.39 1.34
C ALA A 9 6.60 2.18 2.26
N GLY A 10 7.05 1.01 1.83
CA GLY A 10 7.31 -0.17 2.66
C GLY A 10 8.80 -0.45 2.82
N ASP A 11 9.12 -1.51 3.58
CA ASP A 11 10.47 -2.06 3.67
C ASP A 11 11.48 -1.03 4.21
N ILE A 12 11.26 -0.62 5.48
CA ILE A 12 11.73 0.69 5.94
C ILE A 12 13.02 0.59 6.78
N ALA A 13 12.92 0.18 8.05
CA ALA A 13 13.98 0.39 9.01
C ALA A 13 14.80 -0.87 9.26
N ILE A 14 16.01 -0.94 8.70
CA ILE A 14 16.97 -2.00 9.02
C ILE A 14 17.77 -1.57 10.23
N CYS A 15 17.69 -2.35 11.30
CA CYS A 15 18.54 -2.21 12.48
C CYS A 15 19.95 -2.72 12.18
N GLY A 16 20.96 -1.92 12.43
CA GLY A 16 22.33 -2.27 12.09
C GLY A 16 23.38 -1.53 12.90
N ALA A 17 24.62 -1.61 12.47
CA ALA A 17 25.78 -1.01 13.13
C ALA A 17 25.87 0.52 12.99
N LEU A 18 25.11 1.12 12.06
CA LEU A 18 25.07 2.57 11.89
C LEU A 18 24.05 3.20 12.83
N PRO A 19 24.29 4.42 13.32
CA PRO A 19 23.28 5.21 14.00
C PRO A 19 22.03 5.34 13.13
N ALA A 20 20.84 5.33 13.74
CA ALA A 20 19.58 5.44 13.02
C ALA A 20 19.53 6.70 12.14
N SER A 21 20.15 7.80 12.57
CA SER A 21 20.26 9.07 11.81
C SER A 21 20.99 8.94 10.46
N ASP A 22 21.85 7.96 10.31
CA ASP A 22 22.66 7.74 9.10
C ASP A 22 22.10 6.66 8.18
N SER A 23 20.99 6.04 8.60
CA SER A 23 20.33 4.97 7.89
C SER A 23 19.60 5.47 6.62
N THR A 24 19.32 4.53 5.72
CA THR A 24 18.45 4.80 4.55
C THR A 24 17.04 5.18 4.98
N ALA A 25 16.52 4.60 6.06
CA ALA A 25 15.24 4.99 6.64
C ALA A 25 15.20 6.46 7.07
N ALA A 26 16.30 7.00 7.64
CA ALA A 26 16.38 8.42 7.97
C ALA A 26 16.31 9.31 6.71
N ARG A 27 16.93 8.88 5.62
CA ARG A 27 16.90 9.62 4.35
C ARG A 27 15.48 9.65 3.75
N THR A 28 14.77 8.54 3.76
CA THR A 28 13.37 8.49 3.28
C THR A 28 12.43 9.21 4.24
N ALA A 29 12.65 9.15 5.56
CA ALA A 29 11.94 9.96 6.54
C ALA A 29 12.09 11.47 6.24
N ALA A 30 13.28 11.91 5.83
CA ALA A 30 13.50 13.31 5.43
C ALA A 30 12.69 13.71 4.19
N LEU A 31 12.33 12.76 3.30
CA LEU A 31 11.43 13.03 2.17
C LEU A 31 9.99 13.19 2.67
N VAL A 32 9.53 12.32 3.58
CA VAL A 32 8.19 12.43 4.21
C VAL A 32 8.03 13.74 4.98
N ALA A 33 9.09 14.20 5.65
CA ALA A 33 9.09 15.46 6.41
C ALA A 33 8.84 16.71 5.54
N ARG A 34 9.07 16.64 4.23
CA ARG A 34 8.78 17.74 3.29
C ARG A 34 7.28 17.96 3.04
N THR A 35 6.44 17.05 3.52
CA THR A 35 4.97 17.14 3.42
C THR A 35 4.35 17.06 4.82
N PRO A 36 4.45 18.10 5.63
CA PRO A 36 4.07 18.07 7.07
C PRO A 36 2.58 17.76 7.29
N ASP A 37 1.71 18.16 6.37
CA ASP A 37 0.25 17.98 6.49
C ASP A 37 -0.26 16.69 5.79
N ALA A 38 0.63 15.88 5.20
CA ALA A 38 0.23 14.66 4.53
C ALA A 38 -0.13 13.55 5.52
N ALA A 39 -1.13 12.72 5.21
CA ALA A 39 -1.26 11.42 5.82
C ALA A 39 -0.10 10.53 5.38
N VAL A 40 0.42 9.71 6.29
CA VAL A 40 1.51 8.78 6.03
C VAL A 40 0.98 7.36 6.05
N PHE A 41 1.34 6.55 5.07
CA PHE A 41 1.08 5.12 5.09
C PHE A 41 2.39 4.34 5.13
N THR A 42 2.34 3.09 5.58
CA THR A 42 3.44 2.14 5.40
C THR A 42 2.92 0.84 4.80
N LEU A 43 3.76 0.19 4.01
CA LEU A 43 3.40 -1.02 3.25
C LEU A 43 3.99 -2.30 3.88
N GLY A 44 4.15 -2.32 5.20
CA GLY A 44 4.73 -3.45 5.91
C GLY A 44 6.24 -3.47 5.92
N ASP A 45 6.79 -4.43 6.65
CA ASP A 45 8.21 -4.55 6.94
C ASP A 45 8.78 -3.23 7.44
N ASN A 46 8.11 -2.71 8.47
CA ASN A 46 8.41 -1.40 9.04
C ASN A 46 9.74 -1.42 9.81
N ALA A 47 10.02 -2.52 10.52
CA ALA A 47 11.21 -2.69 11.34
C ALA A 47 11.82 -4.10 11.15
N TYR A 48 13.04 -4.16 10.68
CA TYR A 48 13.79 -5.39 10.40
C TYR A 48 14.72 -5.78 11.56
N SER A 49 14.89 -7.12 11.68
CA SER A 49 14.48 -8.21 10.78
C SER A 49 13.25 -8.99 11.29
N SER A 50 12.67 -8.63 12.41
CA SER A 50 11.63 -9.43 13.07
C SER A 50 10.41 -8.62 13.50
N GLY A 51 10.38 -7.32 13.28
CA GLY A 51 9.30 -6.46 13.75
C GLY A 51 9.14 -6.49 15.27
N SER A 52 10.21 -6.76 15.99
CA SER A 52 10.20 -6.76 17.46
C SER A 52 10.03 -5.33 17.99
N LEU A 53 9.50 -5.20 19.21
CA LEU A 53 9.34 -3.88 19.82
C LEU A 53 10.68 -3.15 19.97
N ASP A 54 11.76 -3.88 20.25
CA ASP A 54 13.13 -3.32 20.34
C ASP A 54 13.57 -2.73 18.99
N GLU A 55 13.29 -3.41 17.87
CA GLU A 55 13.60 -2.90 16.54
C GLU A 55 12.75 -1.68 16.20
N TYR A 56 11.47 -1.68 16.58
CA TYR A 56 10.63 -0.49 16.45
C TYR A 56 11.21 0.69 17.23
N GLN A 57 11.56 0.51 18.49
CA GLN A 57 12.09 1.57 19.35
C GLN A 57 13.51 2.01 18.94
N GLY A 58 14.35 1.06 18.51
CA GLY A 58 15.74 1.31 18.18
C GLY A 58 16.01 1.88 16.79
N CYS A 59 15.18 1.54 15.81
CA CYS A 59 15.47 1.81 14.40
C CYS A 59 14.34 2.56 13.69
N TYR A 60 13.10 2.18 13.87
CA TYR A 60 11.95 2.83 13.24
C TYR A 60 11.59 4.15 13.93
N ASP A 61 11.45 4.14 15.25
CA ASP A 61 11.04 5.31 16.03
C ASP A 61 11.98 6.51 15.86
N PRO A 62 13.32 6.35 15.88
CA PRO A 62 14.24 7.46 15.63
C PRO A 62 14.16 8.07 14.22
N THR A 63 13.46 7.43 13.29
CA THR A 63 13.35 7.83 11.87
C THR A 63 11.91 8.13 11.49
N TRP A 64 11.15 7.13 11.03
CA TRP A 64 9.75 7.26 10.64
C TRP A 64 8.80 7.43 11.82
N GLY A 65 9.22 7.11 13.04
CA GLY A 65 8.44 7.32 14.26
C GLY A 65 8.03 8.77 14.49
N ALA A 66 8.80 9.74 13.94
CA ALA A 66 8.43 11.16 13.95
C ALA A 66 7.04 11.43 13.33
N PHE A 67 6.55 10.54 12.49
CA PHE A 67 5.25 10.67 11.80
C PHE A 67 4.16 9.80 12.41
N ARG A 68 4.44 9.04 13.48
CA ARG A 68 3.55 8.03 14.07
C ARG A 68 2.13 8.51 14.27
N ILE A 69 1.94 9.76 14.70
CA ILE A 69 0.61 10.33 14.97
C ILE A 69 -0.27 10.45 13.71
N ARG A 70 0.33 10.55 12.54
CA ARG A 70 -0.36 10.65 11.24
C ARG A 70 -0.09 9.45 10.33
N THR A 71 0.52 8.39 10.87
CA THR A 71 0.81 7.15 10.13
C THR A 71 -0.34 6.19 10.22
N TYR A 72 -0.70 5.59 9.09
CA TYR A 72 -1.67 4.52 8.89
C TYR A 72 -0.90 3.29 8.40
N PRO A 73 -0.43 2.42 9.30
CA PRO A 73 0.47 1.34 8.94
C PRO A 73 -0.24 0.11 8.39
N SER A 74 0.45 -0.71 7.59
CA SER A 74 0.12 -2.12 7.39
C SER A 74 1.26 -3.01 7.87
N PRO A 75 1.00 -4.27 8.26
CA PRO A 75 2.05 -5.20 8.66
C PRO A 75 2.62 -5.95 7.44
N GLY A 76 3.92 -6.26 7.46
CA GLY A 76 4.58 -7.16 6.52
C GLY A 76 4.92 -8.50 7.15
N ASN A 77 5.62 -9.35 6.41
CA ASN A 77 6.00 -10.68 6.91
C ASN A 77 7.06 -10.63 8.01
N HIS A 78 7.92 -9.62 8.01
CA HIS A 78 8.89 -9.44 9.08
C HIS A 78 8.24 -9.08 10.43
N GLU A 79 7.10 -8.41 10.44
CA GLU A 79 6.33 -8.21 11.66
C GLU A 79 5.85 -9.54 12.26
N TYR A 80 5.53 -10.52 11.43
CA TYR A 80 5.04 -11.84 11.87
C TYR A 80 6.17 -12.85 12.20
N VAL A 81 7.45 -12.48 12.06
CA VAL A 81 8.57 -13.22 12.67
C VAL A 81 8.47 -13.14 14.19
N THR A 82 8.09 -11.99 14.73
CA THR A 82 7.63 -11.88 16.14
C THR A 82 6.23 -12.48 16.24
N PRO A 83 6.00 -13.46 17.14
CA PRO A 83 4.69 -14.11 17.27
C PRO A 83 3.55 -13.10 17.37
N ASP A 84 2.46 -13.35 16.61
CA ASP A 84 1.27 -12.51 16.54
C ASP A 84 1.55 -11.03 16.19
N ALA A 85 2.67 -10.74 15.55
CA ALA A 85 3.16 -9.40 15.25
C ALA A 85 3.12 -8.47 16.48
N GLU A 86 3.48 -8.99 17.67
CA GLU A 86 3.35 -8.30 18.95
C GLU A 86 4.04 -6.94 18.96
N GLY A 87 5.24 -6.83 18.37
CA GLY A 87 5.98 -5.56 18.31
C GLY A 87 5.25 -4.50 17.53
N TYR A 88 4.68 -4.87 16.37
CA TYR A 88 3.90 -3.99 15.51
C TYR A 88 2.65 -3.45 16.21
N PHE A 89 1.84 -4.34 16.75
CA PHE A 89 0.60 -3.94 17.43
C PHE A 89 0.85 -3.18 18.72
N THR A 90 1.92 -3.50 19.45
CA THR A 90 2.31 -2.73 20.64
C THR A 90 2.81 -1.34 20.28
N TYR A 91 3.62 -1.22 19.22
CA TYR A 91 4.18 0.06 18.81
C TYR A 91 3.10 1.00 18.25
N PHE A 92 2.28 0.53 17.31
CA PHE A 92 1.29 1.39 16.65
C PHE A 92 -0.02 1.54 17.45
N GLY A 93 -0.35 0.59 18.33
CA GLY A 93 -1.59 0.60 19.11
C GLY A 93 -2.83 0.67 18.21
N ASP A 94 -3.76 1.55 18.54
CA ASP A 94 -5.02 1.73 17.79
C ASP A 94 -4.83 2.10 16.31
N ARG A 95 -3.65 2.58 15.94
CA ARG A 95 -3.31 2.91 14.56
C ARG A 95 -3.15 1.68 13.66
N ALA A 96 -2.86 0.52 14.26
CA ALA A 96 -2.77 -0.76 13.55
C ALA A 96 -4.16 -1.38 13.25
N GLY A 97 -5.23 -0.65 13.52
CA GLY A 97 -6.60 -1.12 13.37
C GLY A 97 -7.15 -1.83 14.61
N PRO A 98 -8.46 -2.07 14.63
CA PRO A 98 -9.13 -2.67 15.79
C PRO A 98 -8.77 -4.15 15.94
N ASP A 99 -8.87 -4.64 17.17
CA ASP A 99 -8.79 -6.06 17.53
C ASP A 99 -7.50 -6.76 17.08
N ARG A 100 -6.41 -6.01 16.83
CA ARG A 100 -5.11 -6.52 16.35
C ARG A 100 -5.23 -7.36 15.07
N ARG A 101 -6.16 -6.98 14.16
CA ARG A 101 -6.35 -7.68 12.88
C ARG A 101 -5.35 -7.22 11.82
N GLY A 102 -4.83 -5.98 11.94
CA GLY A 102 -3.93 -5.38 10.97
C GLY A 102 -4.60 -4.99 9.66
N TYR A 103 -5.96 -4.95 9.62
CA TYR A 103 -6.73 -4.39 8.52
C TYR A 103 -7.83 -3.46 9.04
N TYR A 104 -8.03 -2.35 8.33
CA TYR A 104 -8.96 -1.28 8.67
C TYR A 104 -9.13 -0.32 7.48
N SER A 105 -10.04 0.63 7.60
CA SER A 105 -10.24 1.68 6.61
C SER A 105 -10.36 3.05 7.26
N TYR A 106 -10.18 4.09 6.46
CA TYR A 106 -10.34 5.49 6.84
C TYR A 106 -10.58 6.34 5.61
N ASP A 107 -11.14 7.54 5.82
CA ASP A 107 -11.41 8.47 4.74
C ASP A 107 -10.41 9.61 4.71
N LEU A 108 -9.97 9.97 3.51
CA LEU A 108 -9.17 11.17 3.23
C LEU A 108 -9.89 12.04 2.19
N GLY A 109 -10.61 13.05 2.64
CA GLY A 109 -11.45 13.85 1.75
C GLY A 109 -12.53 13.03 1.06
N SER A 110 -12.51 13.01 -0.28
CA SER A 110 -13.45 12.21 -1.11
C SER A 110 -12.97 10.77 -1.37
N TRP A 111 -11.82 10.37 -0.82
CA TRP A 111 -11.25 9.06 -1.00
C TRP A 111 -11.55 8.15 0.17
N HIS A 112 -11.85 6.89 -0.14
CA HIS A 112 -11.86 5.79 0.81
C HIS A 112 -10.52 5.05 0.76
N ILE A 113 -9.87 4.90 1.90
CA ILE A 113 -8.55 4.28 2.00
C ILE A 113 -8.65 3.02 2.85
N VAL A 114 -8.13 1.91 2.32
CA VAL A 114 -8.22 0.58 2.95
C VAL A 114 -6.83 0.01 3.19
N SER A 115 -6.48 -0.24 4.44
CA SER A 115 -5.29 -1.03 4.82
C SER A 115 -5.69 -2.48 4.98
N LEU A 116 -4.99 -3.41 4.34
CA LEU A 116 -5.21 -4.84 4.42
C LEU A 116 -3.99 -5.58 4.97
N ASN A 117 -4.21 -6.79 5.44
CA ASN A 117 -3.16 -7.62 6.02
C ASN A 117 -2.92 -8.86 5.15
N SER A 118 -1.83 -8.87 4.41
CA SER A 118 -1.46 -9.99 3.53
C SER A 118 -0.77 -11.16 4.24
N ASN A 119 -0.68 -11.14 5.57
CA ASN A 119 -0.07 -12.21 6.36
C ASN A 119 -1.09 -13.15 7.00
N ILE A 120 -2.38 -12.88 6.85
CA ILE A 120 -3.49 -13.70 7.35
C ILE A 120 -4.33 -14.21 6.18
N ASP A 121 -5.34 -15.03 6.48
CA ASP A 121 -6.24 -15.56 5.46
C ASP A 121 -6.93 -14.44 4.67
N ALA A 122 -6.73 -14.45 3.36
CA ALA A 122 -7.23 -13.48 2.41
C ALA A 122 -8.08 -14.13 1.29
N ALA A 123 -8.37 -15.43 1.41
CA ALA A 123 -9.19 -16.16 0.44
C ALA A 123 -10.63 -15.64 0.41
N PHE A 124 -11.32 -15.91 -0.69
CA PHE A 124 -12.75 -15.64 -0.81
C PHE A 124 -13.53 -16.27 0.36
N GLY A 125 -14.36 -15.48 1.02
CA GLY A 125 -15.14 -15.89 2.20
C GLY A 125 -14.36 -15.88 3.52
N SER A 126 -13.08 -15.51 3.54
CA SER A 126 -12.35 -15.26 4.79
C SER A 126 -12.94 -14.10 5.59
N ALA A 127 -12.62 -14.01 6.87
CA ALA A 127 -13.09 -12.92 7.72
C ALA A 127 -12.68 -11.54 7.18
N GLN A 128 -11.46 -11.43 6.62
CA GLN A 128 -10.96 -10.20 6.03
C GLN A 128 -11.70 -9.85 4.73
N GLU A 129 -11.97 -10.83 3.86
CA GLU A 129 -12.71 -10.60 2.61
C GLU A 129 -14.17 -10.18 2.89
N GLN A 130 -14.83 -10.85 3.82
CA GLN A 130 -16.20 -10.48 4.21
C GLN A 130 -16.27 -9.07 4.80
N TRP A 131 -15.28 -8.72 5.65
CA TRP A 131 -15.15 -7.37 6.18
C TRP A 131 -14.93 -6.34 5.06
N LEU A 132 -13.98 -6.60 4.15
CA LEU A 132 -13.68 -5.70 3.02
C LEU A 132 -14.94 -5.46 2.18
N ARG A 133 -15.67 -6.50 1.85
CA ARG A 133 -16.92 -6.40 1.08
C ARG A 133 -17.98 -5.55 1.80
N ALA A 134 -18.14 -5.73 3.10
CA ALA A 134 -19.06 -4.93 3.89
C ALA A 134 -18.61 -3.46 4.01
N ASP A 135 -17.32 -3.24 4.19
CA ASP A 135 -16.71 -1.91 4.28
C ASP A 135 -16.89 -1.13 2.99
N LEU A 136 -16.50 -1.69 1.84
CA LEU A 136 -16.68 -1.08 0.52
C LEU A 136 -18.17 -0.83 0.19
N ALA A 137 -19.07 -1.71 0.62
CA ALA A 137 -20.51 -1.53 0.43
C ALA A 137 -21.05 -0.35 1.22
N SER A 138 -20.47 -0.03 2.38
CA SER A 138 -20.88 1.10 3.23
C SER A 138 -20.30 2.45 2.79
N HIS A 139 -19.26 2.45 1.92
CA HIS A 139 -18.58 3.65 1.43
C HIS A 139 -18.81 3.93 -0.06
N ARG A 140 -19.94 3.49 -0.61
CA ARG A 140 -20.30 3.72 -2.03
C ARG A 140 -20.54 5.18 -2.42
N ASP A 141 -20.63 6.05 -1.44
CA ASP A 141 -20.67 7.50 -1.62
C ASP A 141 -19.29 8.09 -1.91
N LYS A 142 -18.22 7.36 -1.64
CA LYS A 142 -16.85 7.76 -1.98
C LYS A 142 -16.56 7.48 -3.44
N ARG A 143 -16.03 8.49 -4.12
CA ARG A 143 -15.83 8.42 -5.56
C ARG A 143 -14.61 7.57 -5.94
N CYS A 144 -13.61 7.55 -5.07
CA CYS A 144 -12.34 6.88 -5.33
C CYS A 144 -11.94 6.00 -4.15
N THR A 145 -11.31 4.86 -4.44
CA THR A 145 -10.82 3.92 -3.43
C THR A 145 -9.35 3.56 -3.70
N LEU A 146 -8.53 3.66 -2.66
CA LEU A 146 -7.15 3.19 -2.65
C LEU A 146 -7.00 2.13 -1.57
N ALA A 147 -6.46 0.96 -1.92
CA ALA A 147 -6.13 -0.08 -0.95
C ALA A 147 -4.61 -0.31 -0.90
N TYR A 148 -4.10 -0.78 0.24
CA TYR A 148 -2.70 -1.14 0.37
C TYR A 148 -2.48 -2.29 1.36
N TRP A 149 -1.41 -3.04 1.08
CA TRP A 149 -0.92 -4.18 1.89
C TRP A 149 0.55 -4.47 1.55
N HIS A 150 1.13 -5.52 2.12
CA HIS A 150 2.56 -5.77 1.95
C HIS A 150 2.92 -6.56 0.69
N HIS A 151 2.39 -7.78 0.49
CA HIS A 151 2.84 -8.66 -0.61
C HIS A 151 2.16 -8.32 -1.94
N PRO A 152 2.90 -7.96 -3.00
CA PRO A 152 2.31 -7.56 -4.28
C PRO A 152 1.65 -8.72 -5.01
N VAL A 153 0.49 -8.49 -5.63
CA VAL A 153 -0.11 -9.49 -6.52
C VAL A 153 0.70 -9.61 -7.81
N PHE A 154 1.19 -8.48 -8.31
CA PHE A 154 2.04 -8.45 -9.50
C PHE A 154 3.36 -7.75 -9.18
N SER A 155 4.47 -8.40 -9.56
CA SER A 155 5.82 -7.86 -9.39
C SER A 155 6.78 -8.48 -10.38
N SER A 156 7.65 -7.67 -10.97
CA SER A 156 8.77 -8.11 -11.81
C SER A 156 10.05 -8.35 -11.04
N SER A 157 10.04 -8.32 -9.72
CA SER A 157 11.22 -8.57 -8.88
C SER A 157 11.82 -9.94 -9.13
N SER A 158 13.16 -10.01 -9.11
CA SER A 158 13.87 -11.28 -9.19
C SER A 158 13.91 -12.02 -7.84
N ALA A 159 13.55 -11.36 -6.75
CA ALA A 159 13.60 -11.96 -5.41
C ALA A 159 12.33 -12.76 -5.10
N HIS A 160 11.16 -12.18 -5.24
CA HIS A 160 9.88 -12.81 -4.90
C HIS A 160 8.95 -12.90 -6.11
N GLY A 161 8.72 -11.79 -6.82
CA GLY A 161 7.81 -11.73 -7.95
C GLY A 161 6.33 -11.73 -7.54
N ASN A 162 5.47 -12.25 -8.42
CA ASN A 162 4.03 -12.30 -8.17
C ASN A 162 3.67 -13.16 -6.95
N ASP A 163 2.79 -12.63 -6.08
CA ASP A 163 2.22 -13.40 -4.98
C ASP A 163 0.67 -13.37 -5.04
N PRO A 164 0.02 -14.45 -5.48
CA PRO A 164 -1.41 -14.47 -5.72
C PRO A 164 -2.27 -14.54 -4.44
N LYS A 165 -1.66 -14.57 -3.25
CA LYS A 165 -2.40 -14.70 -1.97
C LYS A 165 -3.48 -13.63 -1.76
N MET A 166 -3.29 -12.44 -2.35
CA MET A 166 -4.24 -11.33 -2.26
C MET A 166 -5.19 -11.22 -3.46
N ALA A 167 -5.16 -12.17 -4.41
CA ALA A 167 -5.95 -12.09 -5.64
C ALA A 167 -7.47 -12.07 -5.40
N ASP A 168 -7.97 -12.75 -4.37
CA ASP A 168 -9.40 -12.72 -4.04
C ASP A 168 -9.83 -11.36 -3.46
N LEU A 169 -8.98 -10.72 -2.65
CA LEU A 169 -9.24 -9.34 -2.17
C LEU A 169 -9.11 -8.34 -3.32
N TRP A 170 -8.16 -8.53 -4.25
CA TRP A 170 -8.09 -7.72 -5.47
C TRP A 170 -9.39 -7.81 -6.28
N ARG A 171 -9.91 -9.04 -6.47
CA ARG A 171 -11.19 -9.25 -7.16
C ARG A 171 -12.33 -8.50 -6.47
N THR A 172 -12.41 -8.57 -5.13
CA THR A 172 -13.40 -7.81 -4.36
C THR A 172 -13.24 -6.30 -4.55
N LEU A 173 -12.00 -5.78 -4.47
CA LEU A 173 -11.72 -4.36 -4.75
C LEU A 173 -12.16 -3.95 -6.17
N GLN A 174 -11.87 -4.78 -7.17
CA GLN A 174 -12.27 -4.53 -8.56
C GLN A 174 -13.80 -4.55 -8.73
N GLU A 175 -14.50 -5.48 -8.08
CA GLU A 175 -15.98 -5.53 -8.06
C GLU A 175 -16.61 -4.26 -7.48
N PHE A 176 -15.91 -3.54 -6.60
CA PHE A 176 -16.35 -2.28 -6.01
C PHE A 176 -15.72 -1.04 -6.65
N GLY A 177 -14.97 -1.20 -7.75
CA GLY A 177 -14.44 -0.10 -8.53
C GLY A 177 -13.25 0.62 -7.91
N ALA A 178 -12.42 -0.06 -7.12
CA ALA A 178 -11.20 0.52 -6.58
C ALA A 178 -10.23 0.95 -7.70
N ASP A 179 -9.46 1.99 -7.43
CA ASP A 179 -8.63 2.69 -8.42
C ASP A 179 -7.16 2.33 -8.32
N VAL A 180 -6.65 2.21 -7.10
CA VAL A 180 -5.22 2.08 -6.79
C VAL A 180 -4.99 1.00 -5.76
N VAL A 181 -3.95 0.20 -5.97
CA VAL A 181 -3.37 -0.71 -4.99
C VAL A 181 -1.90 -0.35 -4.79
N LEU A 182 -1.45 -0.34 -3.51
CA LEU A 182 -0.06 -0.16 -3.15
C LEU A 182 0.45 -1.39 -2.40
N SER A 183 1.68 -1.80 -2.70
CA SER A 183 2.34 -2.93 -2.03
C SER A 183 3.83 -2.65 -1.81
N GLY A 184 4.44 -3.39 -0.88
CA GLY A 184 5.88 -3.38 -0.57
C GLY A 184 6.52 -4.72 -0.94
N HIS A 185 7.28 -5.31 0.00
CA HIS A 185 7.88 -6.64 -0.04
C HIS A 185 9.01 -6.81 -1.07
N ASP A 186 8.78 -6.44 -2.30
CA ASP A 186 9.82 -6.37 -3.32
C ASP A 186 10.51 -5.01 -3.26
N HIS A 187 11.81 -5.03 -2.90
CA HIS A 187 12.59 -3.83 -2.62
C HIS A 187 12.96 -3.09 -3.91
N GLY A 188 11.98 -2.39 -4.46
CA GLY A 188 12.07 -1.58 -5.66
C GLY A 188 10.83 -0.74 -5.84
N TYR A 189 10.85 0.10 -6.85
CA TYR A 189 9.65 0.81 -7.31
C TYR A 189 9.20 0.21 -8.63
N GLU A 190 7.94 -0.23 -8.70
CA GLU A 190 7.33 -0.68 -9.94
C GLU A 190 5.93 -0.11 -10.06
N ARG A 191 5.53 0.28 -11.29
CA ARG A 191 4.18 0.74 -11.59
C ARG A 191 3.61 -0.02 -12.76
N PHE A 192 2.37 -0.46 -12.59
CA PHE A 192 1.62 -1.17 -13.62
C PHE A 192 0.56 -0.28 -14.28
N ALA A 193 0.21 -0.59 -15.53
CA ALA A 193 -1.01 -0.09 -16.14
C ALA A 193 -2.24 -0.67 -15.41
N PRO A 194 -3.42 -0.01 -15.48
CA PRO A 194 -4.63 -0.56 -14.90
C PRO A 194 -4.95 -1.96 -15.45
N GLN A 195 -5.19 -2.90 -14.53
CA GLN A 195 -5.37 -4.32 -14.87
C GLN A 195 -6.36 -5.01 -13.94
N ALA A 196 -6.90 -6.12 -14.43
CA ALA A 196 -7.75 -7.02 -13.65
C ALA A 196 -6.91 -7.95 -12.74
N PHE A 197 -7.59 -8.66 -11.83
CA PHE A 197 -6.99 -9.59 -10.88
C PHE A 197 -6.21 -10.75 -11.54
N ASP A 198 -6.46 -11.03 -12.83
CA ASP A 198 -5.82 -12.07 -13.64
C ASP A 198 -4.77 -11.51 -14.63
N ALA A 199 -4.29 -10.28 -14.39
CA ALA A 199 -3.39 -9.53 -15.26
C ALA A 199 -3.96 -9.15 -16.64
N ALA A 200 -5.26 -9.31 -16.89
CA ALA A 200 -5.84 -8.81 -18.13
C ALA A 200 -5.81 -7.27 -18.13
N PRO A 201 -5.32 -6.63 -19.20
CA PRO A 201 -5.33 -5.18 -19.30
C PRO A 201 -6.77 -4.64 -19.24
N ASP A 202 -7.04 -3.72 -18.32
CA ASP A 202 -8.35 -3.07 -18.20
C ASP A 202 -8.19 -1.56 -17.96
N PRO A 203 -8.02 -0.75 -19.01
CA PRO A 203 -7.77 0.68 -18.86
C PRO A 203 -8.97 1.48 -18.37
N ARG A 204 -10.15 0.86 -18.22
CA ARG A 204 -11.38 1.56 -17.79
C ARG A 204 -11.81 1.25 -16.37
N HIS A 205 -11.62 0.00 -15.93
CA HIS A 205 -12.12 -0.48 -14.64
C HIS A 205 -11.06 -1.27 -13.87
N GLY A 206 -9.87 -1.44 -14.47
CA GLY A 206 -8.74 -2.09 -13.83
C GLY A 206 -8.14 -1.25 -12.70
N ILE A 207 -7.44 -1.90 -11.82
CA ILE A 207 -6.74 -1.27 -10.69
C ILE A 207 -5.29 -1.02 -11.09
N ARG A 208 -4.78 0.17 -10.82
CA ARG A 208 -3.36 0.49 -10.99
C ARG A 208 -2.58 0.07 -9.74
N GLU A 209 -1.61 -0.82 -9.91
CA GLU A 209 -0.70 -1.21 -8.83
C GLU A 209 0.59 -0.40 -8.84
N PHE A 210 1.07 -0.08 -7.62
CA PHE A 210 2.40 0.44 -7.37
C PHE A 210 3.07 -0.43 -6.31
N VAL A 211 4.19 -1.03 -6.64
CA VAL A 211 5.11 -1.64 -5.67
C VAL A 211 6.07 -0.57 -5.20
N VAL A 212 6.18 -0.36 -3.90
CA VAL A 212 6.99 0.73 -3.31
C VAL A 212 7.74 0.21 -2.08
N GLY A 213 8.54 -0.84 -2.27
CA GLY A 213 9.42 -1.40 -1.25
C GLY A 213 10.75 -0.64 -1.11
N THR A 214 10.67 0.70 -1.16
CA THR A 214 11.85 1.57 -1.29
C THR A 214 12.17 2.36 -0.03
N GLY A 215 11.54 2.03 1.11
CA GLY A 215 11.63 2.80 2.35
C GLY A 215 13.00 2.77 3.04
N GLY A 216 13.82 1.75 2.77
CA GLY A 216 15.17 1.71 3.37
C GLY A 216 15.90 0.37 3.29
N ALA A 217 15.21 -0.73 3.04
CA ALA A 217 15.81 -2.03 2.79
C ALA A 217 16.53 -2.07 1.44
N SER A 218 17.59 -2.88 1.34
CA SER A 218 18.45 -2.95 0.15
C SER A 218 17.65 -3.35 -1.10
N PRO A 219 17.78 -2.62 -2.22
CA PRO A 219 17.03 -2.91 -3.42
C PRO A 219 17.28 -4.30 -3.99
N TYR A 220 16.25 -4.91 -4.59
CA TYR A 220 16.33 -6.12 -5.41
C TYR A 220 16.36 -5.75 -6.88
N SER A 221 17.03 -6.58 -7.69
CA SER A 221 17.01 -6.42 -9.15
C SER A 221 15.67 -6.88 -9.74
N PHE A 222 15.32 -6.36 -10.90
CA PHE A 222 14.18 -6.86 -11.67
C PHE A 222 14.56 -8.05 -12.55
N ALA A 223 13.66 -9.00 -12.68
CA ALA A 223 13.66 -10.04 -13.70
C ALA A 223 13.04 -9.53 -15.02
N ALA A 224 12.56 -10.42 -15.88
CA ALA A 224 11.79 -10.03 -17.05
C ALA A 224 10.51 -9.29 -16.62
N PRO A 225 10.16 -8.18 -17.28
CA PRO A 225 8.95 -7.43 -16.97
C PRO A 225 7.70 -8.30 -17.01
N GLN A 226 6.87 -8.20 -15.96
CA GLN A 226 5.53 -8.79 -15.98
C GLN A 226 4.63 -8.04 -16.99
N PRO A 227 3.55 -8.69 -17.48
CA PRO A 227 2.54 -8.00 -18.27
C PRO A 227 2.07 -6.72 -17.56
N ASN A 228 1.81 -5.66 -18.33
CA ASN A 228 1.35 -4.35 -17.86
C ASN A 228 2.34 -3.54 -16.98
N SER A 229 3.55 -4.04 -16.74
CA SER A 229 4.58 -3.28 -16.02
C SER A 229 5.10 -2.13 -16.89
N GLU A 230 4.90 -0.89 -16.43
CA GLU A 230 5.24 0.34 -17.18
C GLU A 230 6.57 0.96 -16.74
N VAL A 231 6.83 0.99 -15.42
CA VAL A 231 8.03 1.63 -14.85
C VAL A 231 8.64 0.72 -13.79
N ARG A 232 9.98 0.61 -13.79
CA ARG A 232 10.78 -0.16 -12.82
C ARG A 232 12.02 0.62 -12.43
N ILE A 233 12.26 0.79 -11.12
CA ILE A 233 13.41 1.49 -10.55
C ILE A 233 13.93 0.67 -9.36
N ASP A 234 15.14 0.12 -9.48
CA ASP A 234 15.83 -0.69 -8.47
C ASP A 234 17.16 -0.06 -7.98
N SER A 235 17.37 1.19 -8.31
CA SER A 235 18.66 1.87 -8.10
C SER A 235 18.62 2.96 -7.05
N THR A 236 17.49 3.16 -6.37
CA THR A 236 17.35 4.22 -5.36
C THR A 236 16.30 3.88 -4.32
N PHE A 237 16.48 4.42 -3.13
CA PHE A 237 15.45 4.51 -2.11
C PHE A 237 14.53 5.71 -2.39
N GLY A 238 13.32 5.68 -1.87
CA GLY A 238 12.39 6.78 -2.06
C GLY A 238 11.05 6.54 -1.41
N VAL A 239 10.15 7.48 -1.63
CA VAL A 239 8.75 7.40 -1.21
C VAL A 239 7.84 7.74 -2.38
N ILE A 240 6.63 7.22 -2.39
CA ILE A 240 5.60 7.70 -3.31
C ILE A 240 4.73 8.73 -2.62
N ARG A 241 4.38 9.79 -3.34
CA ARG A 241 3.45 10.83 -2.92
C ARG A 241 2.27 10.87 -3.86
N PHE A 242 1.08 10.90 -3.28
CA PHE A 242 -0.18 11.10 -4.00
C PHE A 242 -0.79 12.45 -3.64
N ALA A 243 -1.31 13.16 -4.65
CA ALA A 243 -2.25 14.25 -4.46
C ALA A 243 -3.65 13.74 -4.85
N LEU A 244 -4.46 13.45 -3.82
CA LEU A 244 -5.80 12.89 -3.96
C LEU A 244 -6.81 14.02 -4.10
N ARG A 245 -7.60 14.00 -5.19
CA ARG A 245 -8.62 14.99 -5.51
C ARG A 245 -9.98 14.32 -5.67
N ASP A 246 -11.03 15.09 -5.76
CA ASP A 246 -12.34 14.55 -6.09
C ASP A 246 -12.35 13.98 -7.52
N GLY A 247 -12.41 12.65 -7.61
CA GLY A 247 -12.46 11.90 -8.86
C GLY A 247 -11.15 11.80 -9.64
N SER A 248 -10.00 12.14 -9.04
CA SER A 248 -8.70 12.01 -9.70
C SER A 248 -7.54 11.94 -8.71
N TYR A 249 -6.39 11.48 -9.17
CA TYR A 249 -5.17 11.46 -8.40
C TYR A 249 -3.94 11.76 -9.27
N GLU A 250 -2.95 12.36 -8.64
CA GLU A 250 -1.61 12.54 -9.18
C GLU A 250 -0.64 11.75 -8.32
N TRP A 251 0.42 11.21 -8.92
CA TRP A 251 1.48 10.53 -8.19
C TRP A 251 2.86 11.06 -8.57
N GLU A 252 3.77 10.95 -7.63
CA GLU A 252 5.18 11.24 -7.82
C GLU A 252 6.00 10.28 -6.97
N PHE A 253 6.89 9.50 -7.60
CA PHE A 253 7.95 8.81 -6.89
C PHE A 253 9.08 9.79 -6.60
N VAL A 254 9.35 10.03 -5.32
CA VAL A 254 10.36 10.98 -4.83
C VAL A 254 11.60 10.18 -4.41
N PRO A 255 12.67 10.15 -5.22
CA PRO A 255 13.87 9.40 -4.88
C PRO A 255 14.68 10.09 -3.80
N GLY A 256 15.42 9.28 -3.02
CA GLY A 256 16.34 9.76 -1.99
C GLY A 256 17.62 10.41 -2.53
N THR A 257 17.86 10.33 -3.84
CA THR A 257 19.02 10.94 -4.51
C THR A 257 18.55 11.92 -5.58
N PRO A 258 19.24 13.09 -5.74
CA PRO A 258 18.84 14.10 -6.73
C PRO A 258 18.92 13.62 -8.20
N THR A 259 19.68 12.57 -8.46
CA THR A 259 19.96 12.04 -9.81
C THR A 259 19.14 10.80 -10.15
N GLY A 260 18.14 10.45 -9.32
CA GLY A 260 17.30 9.28 -9.54
C GLY A 260 16.37 9.43 -10.76
N ARG A 261 15.89 8.30 -11.27
CA ARG A 261 14.74 8.26 -12.18
C ARG A 261 13.49 8.66 -11.41
N TRP A 262 12.68 9.50 -12.05
CA TRP A 262 11.40 9.96 -11.49
C TRP A 262 10.26 9.29 -12.25
N ASP A 263 9.22 8.91 -11.53
CA ASP A 263 7.95 8.53 -12.12
C ASP A 263 6.87 9.47 -11.60
N THR A 264 6.19 10.12 -12.52
CA THR A 264 5.08 11.04 -12.22
C THR A 264 3.93 10.78 -13.18
N GLY A 265 2.73 11.03 -12.74
CA GLY A 265 1.58 10.95 -13.60
C GLY A 265 0.30 11.36 -12.90
N GLN A 266 -0.79 11.24 -13.64
CA GLN A 266 -2.13 11.52 -13.15
C GLN A 266 -3.14 10.58 -13.80
N ALA A 267 -4.24 10.32 -13.12
CA ALA A 267 -5.35 9.56 -13.66
C ALA A 267 -6.68 10.04 -13.05
N LEU A 268 -7.76 9.75 -13.74
CA LEU A 268 -9.10 9.83 -13.20
C LEU A 268 -9.39 8.55 -12.41
N CYS A 269 -10.26 8.66 -11.42
CA CYS A 269 -10.82 7.49 -10.78
C CYS A 269 -11.77 6.76 -11.73
N ASN A 270 -11.91 5.46 -11.53
CA ASN A 270 -12.77 4.61 -12.32
C ASN A 270 -14.21 5.15 -12.32
N ASP A 271 -14.80 5.24 -13.51
CA ASP A 271 -16.24 5.56 -13.64
C ASP A 271 -17.04 4.29 -13.31
N TRP A 272 -17.12 3.95 -12.02
CA TRP A 272 -18.04 2.90 -11.62
C TRP A 272 -19.47 3.40 -11.77
N PRO A 273 -20.36 2.68 -12.48
CA PRO A 273 -21.74 3.09 -12.59
C PRO A 273 -22.31 3.12 -11.17
N THR A 274 -22.59 4.33 -10.69
CA THR A 274 -23.45 4.50 -9.51
C THR A 274 -24.69 3.65 -9.75
N PHE A 275 -24.96 2.68 -8.89
CA PHE A 275 -26.10 1.77 -8.97
C PHE A 275 -27.45 2.50 -8.75
N ALA A 276 -27.62 3.66 -9.35
CA ALA A 276 -28.90 4.31 -9.55
C ALA A 276 -29.55 3.68 -10.79
N GLY A 277 -30.08 2.45 -10.67
CA GLY A 277 -30.93 1.94 -11.73
C GLY A 277 -30.82 0.48 -12.15
N ARG A 278 -30.33 -0.43 -11.31
CA ARG A 278 -30.66 -1.85 -11.53
C ARG A 278 -31.60 -2.31 -10.44
N GLY A 279 -32.91 -2.18 -10.78
CA GLY A 279 -33.96 -2.86 -10.05
C GLY A 279 -33.63 -4.34 -9.93
N LEU A 280 -33.95 -4.90 -8.76
CA LEU A 280 -33.90 -6.33 -8.46
C LEU A 280 -34.34 -7.16 -9.70
N MET A 281 -33.39 -7.78 -10.35
CA MET A 281 -33.71 -8.93 -11.18
C MET A 281 -34.00 -10.07 -10.21
N ALA A 282 -35.30 -10.20 -9.90
CA ALA A 282 -35.84 -11.35 -9.19
C ALA A 282 -35.39 -12.64 -9.90
N GLY A 283 -34.80 -13.56 -9.12
CA GLY A 283 -34.33 -14.83 -9.60
C GLY A 283 -35.42 -15.55 -10.39
N ARG A 284 -35.02 -16.14 -11.52
CA ARG A 284 -35.69 -17.30 -12.07
C ARG A 284 -34.81 -18.50 -11.75
N CYS A 285 -35.30 -19.29 -10.80
CA CYS A 285 -34.91 -20.68 -10.68
C CYS A 285 -35.29 -21.43 -11.97
N PHE A 286 -34.35 -22.15 -12.56
CA PHE A 286 -34.56 -23.38 -13.28
C PHE A 286 -33.45 -24.37 -12.88
#